data_6453a49eba3a805652380b32fe17c495
#
_entry.id   6453a49eba3a805652380b32fe17c495
#
_cell.length_a   1.000
_cell.length_b   1.000
_cell.length_c   1.000
_cell.angle_alpha   90.00
_cell.angle_beta   90.00
_cell.angle_gamma   90.00
#
_symmetry.space_group_name_H-M   'P 1'
#
loop_
_entity.id
_entity.type
_entity.pdbx_description
1 polymer ?
#
loop_
_entity_poly.entity_id
_entity_poly.type
_entity_poly.pdbx_seq_one_letter_code
_entity_poly.pdbx_strand_id
1 'polypeptide(L)'
;VEELDPFIEEQVKAMGIEVTGKAVFPYTNEFDPGVVEKAVTGKSSAPIVELPTIPPRPPNLCPGCPHRALFYALNKTKAFVSGDIGCYTLSYMKPLSGMDSCVCMGASIGIAHGMSKALGPKGKGKVVGVIGDSTFIHSGITPLLNAAYNRSNAVFIIADNRTTAMTGMQEHPATGQTLQGEKTKELDFADLGKVLGVERVEVIDPLQFK
;
A
#
# COMPACT_ATOMS: atom_id res chain seq x y z
N VAL A 1 28.33 7.98 -6.91
CA VAL A 1 26.89 8.19 -6.64
C VAL A 1 26.21 6.84 -6.48
N GLU A 2 25.48 6.65 -5.38
CA GLU A 2 24.76 5.44 -5.07
C GLU A 2 23.27 5.76 -5.01
N GLU A 3 22.44 5.05 -5.77
CA GLU A 3 21.00 5.25 -5.88
C GLU A 3 20.34 4.05 -6.58
N LEU A 4 19.03 3.94 -6.51
CA LEU A 4 18.28 2.86 -7.15
C LEU A 4 18.31 3.03 -8.68
N ASP A 5 17.84 4.18 -9.18
CA ASP A 5 17.92 4.58 -10.58
C ASP A 5 19.00 5.66 -10.76
N PRO A 6 19.66 5.77 -11.91
CA PRO A 6 20.77 6.71 -12.13
C PRO A 6 20.35 8.18 -12.23
N PHE A 7 19.32 8.60 -11.48
CA PHE A 7 18.73 9.92 -11.55
C PHE A 7 19.70 11.05 -11.17
N ILE A 8 20.38 10.92 -10.05
CA ILE A 8 21.40 11.90 -9.60
C ILE A 8 22.65 11.77 -10.46
N GLU A 9 23.06 10.55 -10.78
CA GLU A 9 24.22 10.30 -11.67
C GLU A 9 24.07 11.04 -13.00
N GLU A 10 22.91 10.94 -13.64
CA GLU A 10 22.62 11.60 -14.92
C GLU A 10 22.64 13.12 -14.79
N GLN A 11 22.08 13.67 -13.71
CA GLN A 11 22.07 15.11 -13.50
C GLN A 11 23.48 15.67 -13.25
N VAL A 12 24.30 14.98 -12.47
CA VAL A 12 25.68 15.41 -12.19
C VAL A 12 26.54 15.31 -13.46
N LYS A 13 26.36 14.26 -14.27
CA LYS A 13 26.99 14.15 -15.61
C LYS A 13 26.58 15.29 -16.53
N ALA A 14 25.31 15.69 -16.50
CA ALA A 14 24.81 16.81 -17.31
C ALA A 14 25.43 18.16 -16.92
N MET A 15 25.94 18.29 -15.68
CA MET A 15 26.70 19.45 -15.22
C MET A 15 28.17 19.43 -15.68
N GLY A 16 28.61 18.41 -16.44
CA GLY A 16 29.98 18.22 -16.86
C GLY A 16 30.91 17.67 -15.78
N ILE A 17 30.37 17.14 -14.69
CA ILE A 17 31.15 16.55 -13.59
C ILE A 17 31.29 15.05 -13.84
N GLU A 18 32.53 14.56 -13.79
CA GLU A 18 32.78 13.14 -13.90
C GLU A 18 32.32 12.41 -12.63
N VAL A 19 31.44 11.43 -12.79
CA VAL A 19 30.93 10.61 -11.70
C VAL A 19 30.79 9.17 -12.14
N THR A 20 30.88 8.26 -11.17
CA THR A 20 30.60 6.84 -11.33
C THR A 20 29.45 6.43 -10.43
N GLY A 21 28.52 5.68 -10.93
CA GLY A 21 27.35 5.19 -10.21
C GLY A 21 27.00 3.76 -10.60
N LYS A 22 26.02 3.53 -11.43
CA LYS A 22 25.54 2.20 -11.81
C LYS A 22 26.55 1.35 -12.58
N ALA A 23 27.64 1.91 -13.05
CA ALA A 23 28.75 1.12 -13.60
C ALA A 23 29.44 0.21 -12.55
N VAL A 24 29.37 0.58 -11.27
CA VAL A 24 30.01 -0.16 -10.15
C VAL A 24 29.00 -0.62 -9.08
N PHE A 25 27.78 -0.07 -9.06
CA PHE A 25 26.71 -0.48 -8.16
C PHE A 25 25.65 -1.30 -8.88
N PRO A 26 25.14 -2.40 -8.27
CA PRO A 26 24.08 -3.19 -8.85
C PRO A 26 22.77 -2.41 -8.94
N TYR A 27 21.88 -2.80 -9.87
CA TYR A 27 20.51 -2.29 -9.95
C TYR A 27 19.54 -2.98 -9.01
N THR A 28 19.90 -4.11 -8.45
CA THR A 28 19.05 -4.95 -7.61
C THR A 28 19.79 -5.34 -6.33
N ASN A 29 19.02 -5.78 -5.36
CA ASN A 29 19.44 -6.18 -4.01
C ASN A 29 19.75 -5.00 -3.09
N GLU A 30 19.79 -5.30 -1.81
CA GLU A 30 20.15 -4.35 -0.77
C GLU A 30 21.65 -4.03 -0.84
N PHE A 31 21.99 -2.80 -0.50
CA PHE A 31 23.35 -2.36 -0.40
C PHE A 31 23.85 -2.56 1.03
N ASP A 32 24.83 -3.43 1.17
CA ASP A 32 25.56 -3.62 2.41
C ASP A 32 26.92 -2.93 2.35
N PRO A 33 27.65 -2.82 3.47
CA PRO A 33 28.98 -2.24 3.48
C PRO A 33 29.97 -2.90 2.51
N GLY A 34 29.82 -4.19 2.25
CA GLY A 34 30.70 -4.93 1.33
C GLY A 34 30.51 -4.52 -0.13
N VAL A 35 29.23 -4.23 -0.53
CA VAL A 35 28.92 -3.68 -1.87
C VAL A 35 29.60 -2.33 -2.05
N VAL A 36 29.51 -1.45 -1.04
CA VAL A 36 30.14 -0.12 -1.07
C VAL A 36 31.68 -0.23 -1.09
N GLU A 37 32.27 -1.07 -0.23
CA GLU A 37 33.71 -1.31 -0.19
C GLU A 37 34.22 -1.78 -1.55
N LYS A 38 33.53 -2.75 -2.15
CA LYS A 38 33.90 -3.26 -3.48
C LYS A 38 33.82 -2.17 -4.55
N ALA A 39 32.78 -1.36 -4.54
CA ALA A 39 32.59 -0.27 -5.51
C ALA A 39 33.69 0.80 -5.40
N VAL A 40 34.14 1.12 -4.19
CA VAL A 40 35.13 2.18 -3.92
C VAL A 40 36.59 1.64 -4.06
N THR A 41 36.85 0.45 -3.57
CA THR A 41 38.22 -0.07 -3.47
C THR A 41 38.58 -1.12 -4.53
N GLY A 42 37.59 -1.64 -5.24
CA GLY A 42 37.73 -2.80 -6.12
C GLY A 42 37.95 -4.13 -5.39
N LYS A 43 37.99 -4.13 -4.07
CA LYS A 43 38.19 -5.32 -3.25
C LYS A 43 36.87 -5.83 -2.70
N SER A 44 36.73 -7.14 -2.62
CA SER A 44 35.58 -7.78 -1.99
C SER A 44 36.08 -8.47 -0.72
N SER A 45 35.52 -8.08 0.42
CA SER A 45 35.78 -8.81 1.65
C SER A 45 35.04 -10.16 1.60
N ALA A 46 35.71 -11.23 1.99
CA ALA A 46 35.04 -12.51 2.16
C ALA A 46 33.99 -12.41 3.30
N PRO A 47 32.85 -13.08 3.20
CA PRO A 47 31.89 -13.12 4.29
C PRO A 47 32.57 -13.68 5.54
N ILE A 48 32.32 -13.04 6.68
CA ILE A 48 32.92 -13.42 7.97
C ILE A 48 32.43 -14.81 8.41
N VAL A 49 31.26 -15.21 7.97
CA VAL A 49 30.63 -16.51 8.27
C VAL A 49 29.88 -17.00 7.03
N GLU A 50 30.09 -18.25 6.67
CA GLU A 50 29.24 -18.94 5.71
C GLU A 50 27.90 -19.25 6.39
N LEU A 51 26.83 -18.60 5.93
CA LEU A 51 25.49 -18.87 6.43
C LEU A 51 24.93 -20.13 5.78
N PRO A 52 24.28 -21.02 6.57
CA PRO A 52 23.57 -22.14 6.00
C PRO A 52 22.41 -21.65 5.12
N THR A 53 22.03 -22.43 4.11
CA THR A 53 20.85 -22.14 3.29
C THR A 53 19.62 -22.10 4.19
N ILE A 54 19.05 -20.91 4.36
CA ILE A 54 17.84 -20.70 5.17
C ILE A 54 16.63 -20.70 4.25
N PRO A 55 15.57 -21.45 4.54
CA PRO A 55 14.34 -21.40 3.74
C PRO A 55 13.74 -20.00 3.78
N PRO A 56 13.18 -19.50 2.65
CA PRO A 56 12.60 -18.18 2.60
C PRO A 56 11.40 -18.09 3.57
N ARG A 57 11.31 -16.97 4.26
CA ARG A 57 10.19 -16.63 5.17
C ARG A 57 9.50 -15.37 4.65
N PRO A 58 8.64 -15.48 3.63
CA PRO A 58 7.93 -14.31 3.12
C PRO A 58 7.06 -13.70 4.22
N PRO A 59 6.90 -12.39 4.26
CA PRO A 59 6.00 -11.72 5.19
C PRO A 59 4.58 -12.23 5.00
N ASN A 60 3.79 -12.26 6.09
CA ASN A 60 2.42 -12.73 6.07
C ASN A 60 1.55 -11.89 7.02
N LEU A 61 0.25 -11.88 6.77
CA LEU A 61 -0.70 -11.30 7.72
C LEU A 61 -0.68 -12.07 9.04
N CYS A 62 -0.79 -11.36 10.14
CA CYS A 62 -0.80 -11.95 11.49
C CYS A 62 -1.89 -13.04 11.63
N PRO A 63 -1.68 -14.05 12.47
CA PRO A 63 -2.75 -14.97 12.85
C PRO A 63 -3.95 -14.20 13.44
N GLY A 64 -5.17 -14.49 13.00
CA GLY A 64 -6.38 -13.81 13.47
C GLY A 64 -6.58 -12.39 12.94
N CYS A 65 -5.74 -11.91 12.04
CA CYS A 65 -5.89 -10.58 11.44
C CYS A 65 -7.24 -10.44 10.72
N PRO A 66 -8.05 -9.38 11.00
CA PRO A 66 -9.36 -9.19 10.38
C PRO A 66 -9.28 -9.02 8.86
N HIS A 67 -8.17 -8.50 8.34
CA HIS A 67 -7.97 -8.36 6.89
C HIS A 67 -8.02 -9.71 6.16
N ARG A 68 -7.68 -10.82 6.81
CA ARG A 68 -7.76 -12.17 6.19
C ARG A 68 -9.17 -12.51 5.74
N ALA A 69 -10.17 -12.24 6.59
CA ALA A 69 -11.57 -12.50 6.28
C ALA A 69 -12.05 -11.65 5.10
N LEU A 70 -11.72 -10.36 5.10
CA LEU A 70 -12.05 -9.44 4.02
C LEU A 70 -11.51 -9.93 2.67
N PHE A 71 -10.21 -10.21 2.58
CA PHE A 71 -9.60 -10.60 1.31
C PHE A 71 -9.95 -12.02 0.88
N TYR A 72 -10.24 -12.92 1.82
CA TYR A 72 -10.83 -14.19 1.50
C TYR A 72 -12.21 -14.02 0.82
N ALA A 73 -13.07 -13.16 1.37
CA ALA A 73 -14.37 -12.88 0.78
C ALA A 73 -14.22 -12.21 -0.60
N LEU A 74 -13.35 -11.22 -0.74
CA LEU A 74 -13.10 -10.54 -2.01
C LEU A 74 -12.63 -11.52 -3.10
N ASN A 75 -11.71 -12.42 -2.79
CA ASN A 75 -11.28 -13.46 -3.73
C ASN A 75 -12.46 -14.31 -4.26
N LYS A 76 -13.46 -14.58 -3.40
CA LYS A 76 -14.65 -15.34 -3.80
C LYS A 76 -15.57 -14.57 -4.74
N THR A 77 -15.57 -13.25 -4.70
CA THR A 77 -16.44 -12.44 -5.57
C THR A 77 -15.97 -12.41 -7.03
N LYS A 78 -14.70 -12.74 -7.29
CA LYS A 78 -14.08 -12.61 -8.62
C LYS A 78 -14.13 -11.18 -9.19
N ALA A 79 -14.27 -10.19 -8.33
CA ALA A 79 -14.13 -8.80 -8.69
C ALA A 79 -12.65 -8.45 -8.92
N PHE A 80 -12.39 -7.43 -9.74
CA PHE A 80 -11.07 -6.80 -9.80
C PHE A 80 -10.87 -5.98 -8.53
N VAL A 81 -9.84 -6.31 -7.77
CA VAL A 81 -9.52 -5.67 -6.49
C VAL A 81 -8.28 -4.79 -6.66
N SER A 82 -8.50 -3.49 -6.65
CA SER A 82 -7.44 -2.50 -6.56
C SER A 82 -7.11 -2.27 -5.09
N GLY A 83 -5.94 -2.71 -4.66
CA GLY A 83 -5.46 -2.55 -3.31
C GLY A 83 -4.55 -1.35 -3.13
N ASP A 84 -4.20 -1.11 -1.88
CA ASP A 84 -3.37 0.00 -1.45
C ASP A 84 -2.23 -0.46 -0.54
N ILE A 85 -1.46 0.48 -0.01
CA ILE A 85 -0.29 0.20 0.84
C ILE A 85 -0.70 0.10 2.31
N GLY A 86 -0.36 -1.02 2.93
CA GLY A 86 -0.60 -1.34 4.34
C GLY A 86 -0.36 -2.83 4.59
N CYS A 87 -0.60 -3.30 5.82
CA CYS A 87 -0.49 -4.74 6.12
C CYS A 87 -1.31 -5.60 5.16
N TYR A 88 -2.46 -5.12 4.76
CA TYR A 88 -3.37 -5.79 3.83
C TYR A 88 -2.80 -5.96 2.42
N THR A 89 -1.76 -5.22 2.03
CA THR A 89 -1.06 -5.47 0.76
C THR A 89 -0.59 -6.92 0.66
N LEU A 90 -0.21 -7.52 1.79
CA LEU A 90 0.22 -8.93 1.82
C LEU A 90 -0.85 -9.93 1.37
N SER A 91 -2.10 -9.48 1.20
CA SER A 91 -3.19 -10.31 0.67
C SER A 91 -3.03 -10.68 -0.80
N TYR A 92 -2.13 -10.02 -1.56
CA TYR A 92 -1.83 -10.44 -2.93
C TYR A 92 -1.21 -11.83 -3.00
N MET A 93 -0.53 -12.24 -1.94
CA MET A 93 0.11 -13.54 -1.84
C MET A 93 -0.88 -14.67 -1.57
N LYS A 94 -0.48 -15.88 -1.95
CA LYS A 94 -1.20 -17.09 -1.55
C LYS A 94 -1.17 -17.27 -0.01
N PRO A 95 -2.24 -17.82 0.59
CA PRO A 95 -3.42 -18.42 -0.03
C PRO A 95 -4.55 -17.43 -0.36
N LEU A 96 -4.45 -16.17 0.02
CA LEU A 96 -5.52 -15.19 -0.15
C LEU A 96 -5.72 -14.78 -1.61
N SER A 97 -4.64 -14.43 -2.31
CA SER A 97 -4.69 -13.96 -3.71
C SER A 97 -5.87 -13.01 -3.95
N GLY A 98 -6.05 -12.07 -3.02
CA GLY A 98 -7.24 -11.23 -2.92
C GLY A 98 -7.06 -9.81 -3.47
N MET A 99 -5.96 -9.56 -4.20
CA MET A 99 -5.63 -8.25 -4.72
C MET A 99 -5.02 -8.39 -6.13
N ASP A 100 -5.50 -7.59 -7.08
CA ASP A 100 -5.07 -7.64 -8.48
C ASP A 100 -4.10 -6.50 -8.83
N SER A 101 -4.15 -5.38 -8.13
CA SER A 101 -3.22 -4.27 -8.33
C SER A 101 -2.88 -3.57 -7.03
N CYS A 102 -1.64 -3.06 -6.95
CA CYS A 102 -1.15 -2.20 -5.88
C CYS A 102 -0.01 -1.34 -6.46
N VAL A 103 -0.10 -0.01 -6.36
CA VAL A 103 0.88 0.90 -6.98
C VAL A 103 1.55 1.77 -5.93
N CYS A 104 0.81 2.65 -5.25
CA CYS A 104 1.33 3.52 -4.21
C CYS A 104 0.23 3.91 -3.22
N MET A 105 0.61 4.56 -2.11
CA MET A 105 -0.34 5.01 -1.09
C MET A 105 -1.42 5.92 -1.69
N GLY A 106 -2.70 5.53 -1.50
CA GLY A 106 -3.88 6.26 -1.96
C GLY A 106 -4.30 5.97 -3.40
N ALA A 107 -3.54 5.17 -4.16
CA ALA A 107 -3.84 4.92 -5.56
C ALA A 107 -5.05 4.01 -5.80
N SER A 108 -5.41 3.18 -4.83
CA SER A 108 -6.45 2.15 -4.98
C SER A 108 -7.79 2.69 -5.46
N ILE A 109 -8.24 3.80 -4.87
CA ILE A 109 -9.52 4.45 -5.21
C ILE A 109 -9.48 4.99 -6.64
N GLY A 110 -8.40 5.67 -7.01
CA GLY A 110 -8.22 6.22 -8.36
C GLY A 110 -8.17 5.13 -9.43
N ILE A 111 -7.44 4.05 -9.18
CA ILE A 111 -7.33 2.90 -10.08
C ILE A 111 -8.70 2.22 -10.23
N ALA A 112 -9.39 1.94 -9.11
CA ALA A 112 -10.72 1.33 -9.16
C ALA A 112 -11.73 2.23 -9.91
N HIS A 113 -11.70 3.54 -9.70
CA HIS A 113 -12.51 4.50 -10.44
C HIS A 113 -12.19 4.44 -11.94
N GLY A 114 -10.92 4.55 -12.32
CA GLY A 114 -10.49 4.48 -13.73
C GLY A 114 -10.89 3.17 -14.40
N MET A 115 -10.68 2.04 -13.72
CA MET A 115 -11.08 0.71 -14.22
C MET A 115 -12.61 0.63 -14.39
N SER A 116 -13.40 1.15 -13.44
CA SER A 116 -14.86 1.15 -13.55
C SER A 116 -15.34 1.98 -14.73
N LYS A 117 -14.67 3.10 -15.03
CA LYS A 117 -14.96 3.93 -16.20
C LYS A 117 -14.58 3.25 -17.52
N ALA A 118 -13.42 2.62 -17.57
CA ALA A 118 -12.95 1.89 -18.73
C ALA A 118 -13.86 0.69 -19.10
N LEU A 119 -14.35 -0.01 -18.10
CA LEU A 119 -15.29 -1.14 -18.28
C LEU A 119 -16.73 -0.69 -18.56
N GLY A 120 -17.08 0.54 -18.21
CA GLY A 120 -18.42 1.07 -18.35
C GLY A 120 -19.48 0.20 -17.64
N PRO A 121 -20.66 -0.04 -18.24
CA PRO A 121 -21.71 -0.85 -17.62
C PRO A 121 -21.27 -2.28 -17.26
N LYS A 122 -20.32 -2.85 -17.98
CA LYS A 122 -19.77 -4.19 -17.70
C LYS A 122 -18.97 -4.27 -16.39
N GLY A 123 -18.47 -3.14 -15.90
CA GLY A 123 -17.72 -3.02 -14.67
C GLY A 123 -18.57 -2.91 -13.40
N LYS A 124 -19.89 -2.69 -13.54
CA LYS A 124 -20.78 -2.53 -12.38
C LYS A 124 -20.73 -3.77 -11.48
N GLY A 125 -20.39 -3.57 -10.19
CA GLY A 125 -20.27 -4.64 -9.20
C GLY A 125 -19.05 -5.57 -9.39
N LYS A 126 -18.12 -5.22 -10.32
CA LYS A 126 -16.93 -6.04 -10.61
C LYS A 126 -15.62 -5.36 -10.28
N VAL A 127 -15.65 -4.14 -9.78
CA VAL A 127 -14.45 -3.37 -9.44
C VAL A 127 -14.55 -2.90 -7.99
N VAL A 128 -13.55 -3.21 -7.22
CA VAL A 128 -13.44 -2.87 -5.81
C VAL A 128 -12.13 -2.15 -5.56
N GLY A 129 -12.16 -1.00 -4.88
CA GLY A 129 -10.99 -0.35 -4.32
C GLY A 129 -10.91 -0.64 -2.83
N VAL A 130 -9.78 -1.12 -2.33
CA VAL A 130 -9.57 -1.38 -0.90
C VAL A 130 -8.42 -0.51 -0.40
N ILE A 131 -8.66 0.21 0.69
CA ILE A 131 -7.70 1.12 1.31
C ILE A 131 -7.80 0.98 2.83
N GLY A 132 -6.69 1.08 3.54
CA GLY A 132 -6.68 1.12 5.00
C GLY A 132 -7.10 2.48 5.54
N ASP A 133 -7.56 2.54 6.79
CA ASP A 133 -8.01 3.72 7.50
C ASP A 133 -6.99 4.87 7.48
N SER A 134 -5.78 4.61 7.92
CA SER A 134 -4.68 5.58 7.93
C SER A 134 -4.33 6.06 6.52
N THR A 135 -4.20 5.15 5.55
CA THR A 135 -3.89 5.49 4.16
C THR A 135 -5.02 6.28 3.52
N PHE A 136 -6.27 5.99 3.86
CA PHE A 136 -7.43 6.75 3.39
C PHE A 136 -7.37 8.22 3.85
N ILE A 137 -7.07 8.46 5.13
CA ILE A 137 -6.90 9.81 5.66
C ILE A 137 -5.72 10.51 4.99
N HIS A 138 -4.61 9.80 4.78
CA HIS A 138 -3.41 10.35 4.16
C HIS A 138 -3.66 10.82 2.72
N SER A 139 -4.30 10.00 1.88
CA SER A 139 -4.39 10.26 0.44
C SER A 139 -5.63 9.68 -0.26
N GLY A 140 -6.58 9.08 0.47
CA GLY A 140 -7.79 8.48 -0.10
C GLY A 140 -8.99 9.43 -0.21
N ILE A 141 -9.03 10.51 0.57
CA ILE A 141 -10.16 11.45 0.62
C ILE A 141 -10.38 12.14 -0.73
N THR A 142 -9.34 12.71 -1.29
CA THR A 142 -9.42 13.43 -2.58
C THR A 142 -9.85 12.51 -3.73
N PRO A 143 -9.26 11.33 -3.94
CA PRO A 143 -9.72 10.43 -5.00
C PRO A 143 -11.13 9.88 -4.75
N LEU A 144 -11.59 9.73 -3.49
CA LEU A 144 -12.99 9.37 -3.22
C LEU A 144 -13.96 10.48 -3.61
N LEU A 145 -13.64 11.73 -3.27
CA LEU A 145 -14.42 12.89 -3.72
C LEU A 145 -14.52 12.93 -5.25
N ASN A 146 -13.40 12.73 -5.95
CA ASN A 146 -13.38 12.68 -7.41
C ASN A 146 -14.23 11.51 -7.95
N ALA A 147 -14.15 10.33 -7.34
CA ALA A 147 -14.92 9.17 -7.75
C ALA A 147 -16.44 9.38 -7.54
N ALA A 148 -16.84 9.98 -6.42
CA ALA A 148 -18.25 10.33 -6.15
C ALA A 148 -18.75 11.38 -7.14
N TYR A 149 -18.03 12.48 -7.31
CA TYR A 149 -18.34 13.55 -8.26
C TYR A 149 -18.56 13.03 -9.69
N ASN A 150 -17.68 12.12 -10.13
CA ASN A 150 -17.73 11.51 -11.45
C ASN A 150 -18.61 10.25 -11.53
N ARG A 151 -19.45 9.98 -10.52
CA ARG A 151 -20.38 8.84 -10.51
C ARG A 151 -19.71 7.52 -10.83
N SER A 152 -18.76 7.12 -9.98
CA SER A 152 -18.09 5.82 -10.09
C SER A 152 -19.07 4.67 -9.85
N ASN A 153 -18.92 3.59 -10.60
CA ASN A 153 -19.65 2.34 -10.37
C ASN A 153 -18.83 1.32 -9.56
N ALA A 154 -17.64 1.71 -9.06
CA ALA A 154 -16.83 0.86 -8.20
C ALA A 154 -17.35 0.86 -6.77
N VAL A 155 -17.04 -0.20 -6.03
CA VAL A 155 -17.22 -0.27 -4.58
C VAL A 155 -15.90 0.13 -3.92
N PHE A 156 -15.95 0.96 -2.90
CA PHE A 156 -14.78 1.35 -2.12
C PHE A 156 -14.90 0.81 -0.70
N ILE A 157 -13.86 0.17 -0.21
CA ILE A 157 -13.81 -0.43 1.13
C ILE A 157 -12.69 0.22 1.91
N ILE A 158 -13.00 0.84 3.04
CA ILE A 158 -12.04 1.29 4.02
C ILE A 158 -11.87 0.16 5.03
N ALA A 159 -10.68 -0.44 5.08
CA ALA A 159 -10.35 -1.49 6.03
C ALA A 159 -9.84 -0.84 7.33
N ASP A 160 -10.76 -0.59 8.25
CA ASP A 160 -10.53 0.13 9.51
C ASP A 160 -10.09 -0.84 10.60
N ASN A 161 -8.85 -0.71 11.07
CA ASN A 161 -8.30 -1.41 12.22
C ASN A 161 -7.89 -0.48 13.35
N ARG A 162 -8.24 0.80 13.25
CA ARG A 162 -7.95 1.85 14.23
C ARG A 162 -6.48 2.05 14.55
N THR A 163 -5.59 1.81 13.61
CA THR A 163 -4.17 2.07 13.82
C THR A 163 -3.38 2.06 12.52
N THR A 164 -2.29 2.83 12.44
CA THR A 164 -1.29 2.72 11.39
C THR A 164 -0.35 1.54 11.69
N ALA A 165 -0.84 0.32 11.50
CA ALA A 165 -0.21 -0.88 12.05
C ALA A 165 1.16 -1.20 11.45
N MET A 166 1.34 -1.08 10.14
CA MET A 166 2.54 -1.53 9.41
C MET A 166 3.82 -0.84 9.89
N THR A 167 3.75 0.42 10.28
CA THR A 167 4.90 1.25 10.63
C THR A 167 5.14 1.38 12.13
N GLY A 168 4.37 0.68 12.98
CA GLY A 168 4.58 0.65 14.41
C GLY A 168 3.39 1.11 15.25
N MET A 169 2.18 0.97 14.73
CA MET A 169 0.92 1.24 15.45
C MET A 169 0.75 2.71 15.87
N GLN A 170 1.03 3.63 14.95
CA GLN A 170 0.85 5.05 15.20
C GLN A 170 -0.63 5.44 15.19
N GLU A 171 -0.91 6.49 15.99
CA GLU A 171 -2.21 7.15 16.00
C GLU A 171 -2.47 7.90 14.68
N HIS A 172 -3.74 8.07 14.35
CA HIS A 172 -4.22 8.85 13.22
C HIS A 172 -5.59 9.48 13.54
N PRO A 173 -6.11 10.43 12.76
CA PRO A 173 -7.31 11.19 13.12
C PRO A 173 -8.58 10.38 13.42
N ALA A 174 -8.67 9.11 13.06
CA ALA A 174 -9.80 8.25 13.38
C ALA A 174 -9.60 7.41 14.66
N THR A 175 -8.47 7.54 15.36
CA THR A 175 -8.23 6.82 16.62
C THR A 175 -8.77 7.57 17.85
N GLY A 176 -9.04 8.87 17.71
CA GLY A 176 -9.50 9.72 18.81
C GLY A 176 -8.40 10.12 19.79
N GLN A 177 -7.13 9.97 19.42
CA GLN A 177 -5.97 10.38 20.21
C GLN A 177 -4.98 11.18 19.36
N THR A 178 -4.31 12.14 19.99
CA THR A 178 -3.16 12.83 19.41
C THR A 178 -1.90 11.99 19.53
N LEU A 179 -0.83 12.37 18.86
CA LEU A 179 0.48 11.70 18.98
C LEU A 179 1.06 11.75 20.40
N GLN A 180 0.62 12.69 21.23
CA GLN A 180 0.99 12.82 22.65
C GLN A 180 0.04 12.04 23.59
N GLY A 181 -0.95 11.32 23.06
CA GLY A 181 -1.90 10.53 23.84
C GLY A 181 -3.08 11.33 24.41
N GLU A 182 -3.26 12.59 24.02
CA GLU A 182 -4.39 13.41 24.42
C GLU A 182 -5.66 13.02 23.66
N LYS A 183 -6.80 13.00 24.34
CA LYS A 183 -8.10 12.76 23.70
C LYS A 183 -8.45 13.89 22.71
N THR A 184 -8.89 13.53 21.54
CA THR A 184 -9.36 14.47 20.51
C THR A 184 -10.58 13.94 19.79
N LYS A 185 -11.16 14.75 18.91
CA LYS A 185 -12.30 14.33 18.10
C LYS A 185 -11.89 13.20 17.14
N GLU A 186 -12.62 12.13 17.18
CA GLU A 186 -12.49 11.00 16.26
C GLU A 186 -13.14 11.32 14.91
N LEU A 187 -12.46 11.02 13.82
CA LEU A 187 -13.01 11.12 12.48
C LEU A 187 -13.92 9.91 12.20
N ASP A 188 -15.16 10.16 11.85
CA ASP A 188 -16.10 9.14 11.40
C ASP A 188 -16.03 8.98 9.88
N PHE A 189 -15.70 7.79 9.41
CA PHE A 189 -15.58 7.49 7.98
C PHE A 189 -16.94 7.46 7.27
N ALA A 190 -18.01 7.05 7.97
CA ALA A 190 -19.32 6.98 7.38
C ALA A 190 -19.88 8.39 7.14
N ASP A 191 -19.71 9.27 8.10
CA ASP A 191 -20.12 10.67 7.95
C ASP A 191 -19.27 11.39 6.91
N LEU A 192 -17.95 11.15 6.89
CA LEU A 192 -17.08 11.70 5.86
C LEU A 192 -17.50 11.21 4.46
N GLY A 193 -17.79 9.94 4.30
CA GLY A 193 -18.29 9.39 3.02
C GLY A 193 -19.55 10.09 2.51
N LYS A 194 -20.51 10.35 3.39
CA LYS A 194 -21.73 11.10 3.06
C LYS A 194 -21.42 12.53 2.63
N VAL A 195 -20.55 13.22 3.38
CA VAL A 195 -20.10 14.61 3.06
C VAL A 195 -19.42 14.67 1.71
N LEU A 196 -18.63 13.64 1.35
CA LEU A 196 -17.96 13.53 0.05
C LEU A 196 -18.91 13.16 -1.11
N GLY A 197 -20.20 12.96 -0.84
CA GLY A 197 -21.22 12.68 -1.87
C GLY A 197 -21.33 11.21 -2.26
N VAL A 198 -20.87 10.29 -1.42
CA VAL A 198 -21.09 8.85 -1.63
C VAL A 198 -22.55 8.53 -1.33
N GLU A 199 -23.28 7.98 -2.31
CA GLU A 199 -24.73 7.74 -2.23
C GLU A 199 -25.10 6.69 -1.18
N ARG A 200 -24.28 5.66 -1.02
CA ARG A 200 -24.52 4.56 -0.07
C ARG A 200 -23.26 4.28 0.73
N VAL A 201 -23.37 4.42 2.04
CA VAL A 201 -22.29 4.13 2.98
C VAL A 201 -22.80 3.12 4.00
N GLU A 202 -22.06 2.06 4.20
CA GLU A 202 -22.35 1.00 5.17
C GLU A 202 -21.15 0.74 6.06
N VAL A 203 -21.40 0.52 7.34
CA VAL A 203 -20.40 0.08 8.32
C VAL A 203 -20.68 -1.39 8.65
N ILE A 204 -19.69 -2.23 8.45
CA ILE A 204 -19.80 -3.68 8.64
C ILE A 204 -18.77 -4.12 9.68
N ASP A 205 -19.22 -4.76 10.73
CA ASP A 205 -18.36 -5.49 11.65
C ASP A 205 -18.18 -6.93 11.12
N PRO A 206 -16.96 -7.29 10.68
CA PRO A 206 -16.73 -8.62 10.10
C PRO A 206 -16.83 -9.76 11.12
N LEU A 207 -16.96 -9.46 12.41
CA LEU A 207 -17.13 -10.46 13.47
C LEU A 207 -18.60 -10.67 13.85
N GLN A 208 -19.52 -9.87 13.34
CA GLN A 208 -20.96 -10.03 13.54
C GLN A 208 -21.54 -10.85 12.37
N PHE A 209 -21.62 -12.15 12.57
CA PHE A 209 -22.31 -13.04 11.65
C PHE A 209 -23.82 -13.01 11.96
N LYS A 210 -24.60 -12.52 11.02
CA LYS A 210 -26.09 -12.66 11.02
C LYS A 210 -26.50 -13.69 10.00
#